data_3a65a9bffc8599d7e03a3d689d1a4629
#
_entry.id   3a65a9bffc8599d7e03a3d689d1a4629
#
_cell.length_a   1.000
_cell.length_b   1.000
_cell.length_c   1.000
_cell.angle_alpha   90.00
_cell.angle_beta   90.00
_cell.angle_gamma   90.00
#
_symmetry.space_group_name_H-M   'P 1'
#
loop_
_entity.id
_entity.type
_entity.pdbx_description
1 polymer ?
#
loop_
_entity_poly.entity_id
_entity_poly.type
_entity_poly.pdbx_seq_one_letter_code
_entity_poly.pdbx_strand_id
1 'polypeptide(L)'
;MTLTKRIIPCLDVANGRVVKGLHFESIKDAGDPVLLAKKYSEEGADELVFLDITASEEQRETIRSLVSKVAQVIDIPFTVGGGVKILQHARDILLCGADKVAINTGAVKNPQIITELMELFGKQCVVVAIDAKRNYNTSAGKNIFSEGGKSFWFEVFVYGGKKGTGLDAIEWAKKVQQLGAGEILLTSIDKDGTKDGYDLILTKSVVDAVRIPVIASGGCGEPKHMLDVFKKTDVDAALAASIFHYESHSVDRVKEYLKENSVDVRLGSVASVGADL
;
A
#
# COMPACT_ATOMS: atom_id res chain seq x y z
N MET A 1 -7.36 15.79 -19.00
CA MET A 1 -6.37 15.93 -17.92
C MET A 1 -6.05 14.52 -17.43
N THR A 2 -4.82 14.06 -17.54
CA THR A 2 -4.37 12.82 -16.89
C THR A 2 -4.23 13.11 -15.40
N LEU A 3 -4.72 12.19 -14.56
CA LEU A 3 -4.51 12.27 -13.12
C LEU A 3 -3.01 12.02 -12.83
N THR A 4 -2.44 12.78 -11.91
CA THR A 4 -1.06 12.58 -11.48
C THR A 4 -0.89 11.25 -10.75
N LYS A 5 0.23 10.58 -10.98
CA LYS A 5 0.59 9.35 -10.27
C LYS A 5 1.05 9.70 -8.84
N ARG A 6 0.68 8.88 -7.86
CA ARG A 6 0.97 9.10 -6.43
C ARG A 6 2.16 8.28 -5.98
N ILE A 7 3.03 8.89 -5.19
CA ILE A 7 4.18 8.26 -4.53
C ILE A 7 3.86 8.14 -3.05
N ILE A 8 3.82 6.91 -2.53
CA ILE A 8 3.30 6.59 -1.20
C ILE A 8 4.39 5.87 -0.38
N PRO A 9 5.03 6.54 0.58
CA PRO A 9 5.83 5.86 1.58
C PRO A 9 4.98 4.95 2.47
N CYS A 10 5.53 3.77 2.81
CA CYS A 10 4.92 2.83 3.75
C CYS A 10 5.77 2.67 5.00
N LEU A 11 5.14 2.72 6.16
CA LEU A 11 5.74 2.47 7.46
C LEU A 11 5.14 1.19 8.07
N ASP A 12 5.93 0.10 8.08
CA ASP A 12 5.57 -1.10 8.83
C ASP A 12 5.82 -0.83 10.31
N VAL A 13 4.79 -0.93 11.13
CA VAL A 13 4.86 -0.61 12.56
C VAL A 13 4.72 -1.87 13.41
N ALA A 14 5.63 -2.05 14.36
CA ALA A 14 5.57 -3.10 15.37
C ALA A 14 5.88 -2.49 16.75
N ASN A 15 5.04 -2.73 17.74
CA ASN A 15 5.22 -2.22 19.10
C ASN A 15 5.46 -0.69 19.17
N GLY A 16 4.80 0.08 18.31
CA GLY A 16 4.92 1.54 18.25
C GLY A 16 6.23 2.05 17.62
N ARG A 17 7.02 1.20 17.00
CA ARG A 17 8.25 1.56 16.26
C ARG A 17 8.13 1.19 14.79
N VAL A 18 8.74 1.99 13.90
CA VAL A 18 8.89 1.59 12.51
C VAL A 18 9.91 0.48 12.43
N VAL A 19 9.55 -0.57 11.72
CA VAL A 19 10.40 -1.75 11.57
C VAL A 19 10.58 -2.09 10.10
N LYS A 20 11.68 -2.74 9.79
CA LYS A 20 11.94 -3.31 8.48
C LYS A 20 12.29 -4.78 8.63
N GLY A 21 11.49 -5.64 7.99
CA GLY A 21 11.78 -7.06 7.84
C GLY A 21 12.08 -7.41 6.38
N LEU A 22 12.90 -8.44 6.17
CA LEU A 22 12.99 -9.17 4.91
C LEU A 22 12.03 -10.36 5.05
N HIS A 23 11.03 -10.48 4.17
CA HIS A 23 10.02 -11.55 4.21
C HIS A 23 9.35 -11.74 5.58
N PHE A 24 9.09 -10.64 6.32
CA PHE A 24 8.57 -10.65 7.70
C PHE A 24 9.49 -11.34 8.75
N GLU A 25 10.75 -11.56 8.41
CA GLU A 25 11.81 -12.08 9.30
C GLU A 25 12.90 -11.02 9.52
N SER A 26 13.69 -11.17 10.59
CA SER A 26 14.83 -10.28 10.91
C SER A 26 14.44 -8.80 11.05
N ILE A 27 13.45 -8.50 11.87
CA ILE A 27 12.92 -7.15 12.12
C ILE A 27 14.04 -6.25 12.71
N LYS A 28 14.37 -5.17 11.98
CA LYS A 28 15.26 -4.10 12.44
C LYS A 28 14.45 -2.83 12.69
N ASP A 29 14.77 -2.12 13.76
CA ASP A 29 14.21 -0.79 14.06
C ASP A 29 14.66 0.20 12.97
N ALA A 30 13.71 0.90 12.35
CA ALA A 30 13.94 1.90 11.32
C ALA A 30 13.65 3.33 11.81
N GLY A 31 13.19 3.52 13.05
CA GLY A 31 13.04 4.84 13.67
C GLY A 31 11.67 5.13 14.29
N ASP A 32 11.50 6.38 14.68
CA ASP A 32 10.24 6.90 15.23
C ASP A 32 9.23 7.14 14.11
N PRO A 33 8.02 6.54 14.17
CA PRO A 33 7.01 6.67 13.13
C PRO A 33 6.49 8.10 12.95
N VAL A 34 6.42 8.92 14.00
CA VAL A 34 5.94 10.30 13.92
C VAL A 34 6.96 11.18 13.19
N LEU A 35 8.25 11.00 13.50
CA LEU A 35 9.33 11.74 12.84
C LEU A 35 9.45 11.38 11.36
N LEU A 36 9.33 10.09 11.03
CA LEU A 36 9.37 9.62 9.63
C LEU A 36 8.14 10.09 8.84
N ALA A 37 6.95 10.05 9.45
CA ALA A 37 5.72 10.56 8.83
C ALA A 37 5.85 12.05 8.48
N LYS A 38 6.32 12.87 9.41
CA LYS A 38 6.58 14.29 9.20
C LYS A 38 7.58 14.51 8.06
N LYS A 39 8.72 13.80 8.11
CA LYS A 39 9.76 13.87 7.06
C LYS A 39 9.17 13.59 5.67
N TYR A 40 8.40 12.52 5.50
CA TYR A 40 7.85 12.16 4.19
C TYR A 40 6.78 13.14 3.72
N SER A 41 5.97 13.72 4.63
CA SER A 41 5.05 14.79 4.30
C SER A 41 5.79 16.02 3.79
N GLU A 42 6.86 16.45 4.49
CA GLU A 42 7.71 17.59 4.11
C GLU A 42 8.47 17.33 2.79
N GLU A 43 8.88 16.10 2.50
CA GLU A 43 9.47 15.69 1.23
C GLU A 43 8.45 15.60 0.07
N GLY A 44 7.17 15.91 0.33
CA GLY A 44 6.12 15.97 -0.69
C GLY A 44 5.53 14.63 -1.08
N ALA A 45 5.48 13.64 -0.19
CA ALA A 45 4.69 12.43 -0.41
C ALA A 45 3.23 12.77 -0.75
N ASP A 46 2.57 11.93 -1.54
CA ASP A 46 1.18 12.18 -1.93
C ASP A 46 0.18 11.58 -0.95
N GLU A 47 0.61 10.58 -0.21
CA GLU A 47 -0.14 9.85 0.81
C GLU A 47 0.86 9.09 1.70
N LEU A 48 0.46 8.71 2.91
CA LEU A 48 1.23 7.87 3.82
C LEU A 48 0.43 6.62 4.17
N VAL A 49 1.09 5.46 4.22
CA VAL A 49 0.47 4.21 4.66
C VAL A 49 1.20 3.68 5.89
N PHE A 50 0.43 3.35 6.94
CA PHE A 50 0.89 2.59 8.11
C PHE A 50 0.31 1.19 8.07
N LEU A 51 1.17 0.18 8.25
CA LEU A 51 0.75 -1.20 8.40
C LEU A 51 1.19 -1.72 9.77
N ASP A 52 0.23 -1.90 10.69
CA ASP A 52 0.49 -2.59 11.94
C ASP A 52 0.65 -4.09 11.69
N ILE A 53 1.89 -4.56 11.77
CA ILE A 53 2.23 -5.97 11.53
C ILE A 53 2.13 -6.84 12.80
N THR A 54 1.86 -6.24 13.96
CA THR A 54 1.76 -6.95 15.26
C THR A 54 0.34 -7.04 15.81
N ALA A 55 -0.64 -6.56 15.08
CA ALA A 55 -2.04 -6.33 15.44
C ALA A 55 -2.65 -7.37 16.40
N SER A 56 -2.34 -7.27 17.69
CA SER A 56 -3.03 -7.94 18.80
C SER A 56 -4.04 -7.02 19.47
N GLU A 57 -4.96 -7.57 20.22
CA GLU A 57 -5.95 -6.78 20.99
C GLU A 57 -5.27 -5.84 22.00
N GLU A 58 -4.20 -6.30 22.63
CA GLU A 58 -3.45 -5.56 23.65
C GLU A 58 -2.68 -4.33 23.07
N GLN A 59 -2.37 -4.35 21.78
CA GLN A 59 -1.59 -3.29 21.13
C GLN A 59 -2.44 -2.22 20.44
N ARG A 60 -3.76 -2.35 20.43
CA ARG A 60 -4.67 -1.40 19.77
C ARG A 60 -4.59 0.01 20.34
N GLU A 61 -4.46 0.15 21.65
CA GLU A 61 -4.34 1.46 22.29
C GLU A 61 -3.05 2.17 21.84
N THR A 62 -1.95 1.42 21.71
CA THR A 62 -0.68 1.95 21.19
C THR A 62 -0.86 2.48 19.76
N ILE A 63 -1.55 1.72 18.88
CA ILE A 63 -1.79 2.13 17.50
C ILE A 63 -2.72 3.36 17.44
N ARG A 64 -3.80 3.43 18.23
CA ARG A 64 -4.68 4.61 18.29
C ARG A 64 -3.91 5.86 18.70
N SER A 65 -3.11 5.77 19.78
CA SER A 65 -2.26 6.87 20.22
C SER A 65 -1.27 7.30 19.14
N LEU A 66 -0.67 6.35 18.44
CA LEU A 66 0.27 6.63 17.37
C LEU A 66 -0.41 7.30 16.17
N VAL A 67 -1.55 6.78 15.72
CA VAL A 67 -2.36 7.37 14.63
C VAL A 67 -2.69 8.83 14.94
N SER A 68 -3.16 9.13 16.17
CA SER A 68 -3.46 10.51 16.58
C SER A 68 -2.24 11.42 16.57
N LYS A 69 -1.06 10.94 16.97
CA LYS A 69 0.19 11.73 16.93
C LYS A 69 0.64 12.00 15.50
N VAL A 70 0.53 11.01 14.62
CA VAL A 70 0.90 11.15 13.20
C VAL A 70 -0.03 12.12 12.50
N ALA A 71 -1.35 12.00 12.70
CA ALA A 71 -2.34 12.90 12.09
C ALA A 71 -2.15 14.37 12.48
N GLN A 72 -1.47 14.66 13.60
CA GLN A 72 -1.17 16.04 14.03
C GLN A 72 0.05 16.67 13.33
N VAL A 73 0.89 15.87 12.66
CA VAL A 73 2.17 16.35 12.12
C VAL A 73 2.27 16.21 10.58
N ILE A 74 1.26 15.67 9.94
CA ILE A 74 1.19 15.54 8.48
C ILE A 74 -0.03 16.26 7.92
N ASP A 75 0.05 16.71 6.67
CA ASP A 75 -1.00 17.38 5.90
C ASP A 75 -1.38 16.64 4.62
N ILE A 76 -0.95 15.40 4.51
CA ILE A 76 -1.24 14.48 3.40
C ILE A 76 -2.19 13.36 3.84
N PRO A 77 -2.96 12.75 2.91
CA PRO A 77 -3.84 11.63 3.24
C PRO A 77 -3.11 10.49 3.94
N PHE A 78 -3.74 9.93 4.96
CA PHE A 78 -3.18 8.93 5.84
C PHE A 78 -4.02 7.66 5.88
N THR A 79 -3.46 6.56 5.39
CA THR A 79 -4.09 5.22 5.40
C THR A 79 -3.48 4.36 6.50
N VAL A 80 -4.32 3.73 7.33
CA VAL A 80 -3.89 2.81 8.39
C VAL A 80 -4.44 1.41 8.14
N GLY A 81 -3.55 0.43 8.13
CA GLY A 81 -3.87 -1.00 7.98
C GLY A 81 -3.30 -1.84 9.11
N GLY A 82 -3.71 -3.11 9.12
CA GLY A 82 -3.32 -4.07 10.15
C GLY A 82 -4.41 -4.28 11.21
N GLY A 83 -4.72 -5.55 11.49
CA GLY A 83 -5.64 -5.93 12.57
C GLY A 83 -7.10 -5.51 12.47
N VAL A 84 -7.54 -4.86 11.41
CA VAL A 84 -8.95 -4.47 11.20
C VAL A 84 -9.79 -5.71 10.88
N LYS A 85 -10.63 -6.12 11.82
CA LYS A 85 -11.47 -7.34 11.75
C LYS A 85 -12.96 -7.05 11.80
N ILE A 86 -13.36 -5.96 12.43
CA ILE A 86 -14.75 -5.54 12.65
C ILE A 86 -14.88 -4.04 12.43
N LEU A 87 -16.10 -3.59 12.25
CA LEU A 87 -16.45 -2.20 12.00
C LEU A 87 -15.88 -1.23 13.05
N GLN A 88 -15.97 -1.64 14.33
CA GLN A 88 -15.51 -0.80 15.44
C GLN A 88 -14.01 -0.50 15.35
N HIS A 89 -13.18 -1.45 14.88
CA HIS A 89 -11.75 -1.20 14.69
C HIS A 89 -11.48 -0.11 13.64
N ALA A 90 -12.19 -0.16 12.53
CA ALA A 90 -12.08 0.85 11.48
C ALA A 90 -12.56 2.23 11.97
N ARG A 91 -13.69 2.27 12.67
CA ARG A 91 -14.21 3.50 13.28
C ARG A 91 -13.21 4.14 14.22
N ASP A 92 -12.62 3.36 15.11
CA ASP A 92 -11.63 3.86 16.06
C ASP A 92 -10.42 4.49 15.39
N ILE A 93 -9.90 3.84 14.33
CA ILE A 93 -8.77 4.34 13.54
C ILE A 93 -9.12 5.65 12.83
N LEU A 94 -10.29 5.74 12.19
CA LEU A 94 -10.75 6.96 11.51
C LEU A 94 -10.96 8.12 12.51
N LEU A 95 -11.55 7.84 13.68
CA LEU A 95 -11.73 8.84 14.73
C LEU A 95 -10.42 9.32 15.35
N CYS A 96 -9.35 8.53 15.27
CA CYS A 96 -8.00 8.95 15.66
C CYS A 96 -7.28 9.82 14.63
N GLY A 97 -7.89 10.08 13.46
CA GLY A 97 -7.38 11.00 12.46
C GLY A 97 -6.83 10.36 11.19
N ALA A 98 -6.97 9.04 11.00
CA ALA A 98 -6.72 8.43 9.71
C ALA A 98 -7.81 8.81 8.70
N ASP A 99 -7.43 9.03 7.43
CA ASP A 99 -8.37 9.31 6.33
C ASP A 99 -8.95 8.04 5.75
N LYS A 100 -8.17 6.96 5.77
CA LYS A 100 -8.54 5.66 5.18
C LYS A 100 -8.15 4.51 6.09
N VAL A 101 -8.87 3.40 5.96
CA VAL A 101 -8.52 2.12 6.60
C VAL A 101 -8.24 1.06 5.54
N ALA A 102 -7.15 0.31 5.72
CA ALA A 102 -6.81 -0.81 4.86
C ALA A 102 -7.17 -2.15 5.53
N ILE A 103 -7.97 -2.96 4.84
CA ILE A 103 -8.43 -4.26 5.33
C ILE A 103 -8.03 -5.38 4.37
N ASN A 104 -7.46 -6.48 4.89
CA ASN A 104 -7.12 -7.69 4.13
C ASN A 104 -7.85 -8.91 4.70
N THR A 105 -7.31 -9.56 5.73
CA THR A 105 -7.86 -10.80 6.31
C THR A 105 -9.32 -10.64 6.76
N GLY A 106 -9.68 -9.46 7.29
CA GLY A 106 -11.04 -9.15 7.69
C GLY A 106 -12.01 -9.19 6.51
N ALA A 107 -11.63 -8.60 5.38
CA ALA A 107 -12.42 -8.57 4.15
C ALA A 107 -12.58 -9.97 3.53
N VAL A 108 -11.51 -10.78 3.50
CA VAL A 108 -11.60 -12.16 2.97
C VAL A 108 -12.50 -13.05 3.81
N LYS A 109 -12.48 -12.89 5.16
CA LYS A 109 -13.32 -13.67 6.08
C LYS A 109 -14.78 -13.25 6.10
N ASN A 110 -15.02 -11.95 6.02
CA ASN A 110 -16.33 -11.34 5.98
C ASN A 110 -16.36 -10.24 4.93
N PRO A 111 -16.62 -10.57 3.65
CA PRO A 111 -16.64 -9.57 2.58
C PRO A 111 -17.67 -8.45 2.79
N GLN A 112 -18.74 -8.71 3.55
CA GLN A 112 -19.78 -7.73 3.83
C GLN A 112 -19.25 -6.50 4.59
N ILE A 113 -18.15 -6.64 5.33
CA ILE A 113 -17.53 -5.52 6.06
C ILE A 113 -17.14 -4.38 5.12
N ILE A 114 -16.81 -4.66 3.84
CA ILE A 114 -16.47 -3.64 2.84
C ILE A 114 -17.68 -2.74 2.58
N THR A 115 -18.86 -3.35 2.39
CA THR A 115 -20.13 -2.63 2.16
C THR A 115 -20.52 -1.83 3.41
N GLU A 116 -20.43 -2.44 4.59
CA GLU A 116 -20.73 -1.77 5.85
C GLU A 116 -19.83 -0.55 6.10
N LEU A 117 -18.54 -0.65 5.82
CA LEU A 117 -17.60 0.46 5.90
C LEU A 117 -17.92 1.56 4.89
N MET A 118 -18.21 1.17 3.65
CA MET A 118 -18.58 2.10 2.57
C MET A 118 -19.87 2.87 2.91
N GLU A 119 -20.88 2.20 3.46
CA GLU A 119 -22.14 2.84 3.85
C GLU A 119 -21.99 3.81 5.01
N LEU A 120 -21.10 3.52 5.97
CA LEU A 120 -20.91 4.36 7.16
C LEU A 120 -19.93 5.53 6.93
N PHE A 121 -18.86 5.32 6.20
CA PHE A 121 -17.75 6.29 6.09
C PHE A 121 -17.52 6.79 4.67
N GLY A 122 -18.21 6.23 3.68
CA GLY A 122 -17.98 6.49 2.28
C GLY A 122 -16.87 5.62 1.68
N LYS A 123 -17.00 5.31 0.39
CA LYS A 123 -16.04 4.44 -0.31
C LYS A 123 -14.58 4.95 -0.27
N GLN A 124 -14.39 6.27 -0.23
CA GLN A 124 -13.06 6.90 -0.20
C GLN A 124 -12.24 6.54 1.05
N CYS A 125 -12.90 6.11 2.14
CA CYS A 125 -12.23 5.66 3.36
C CYS A 125 -11.86 4.18 3.35
N VAL A 126 -12.29 3.40 2.34
CA VAL A 126 -12.16 1.94 2.31
C VAL A 126 -11.11 1.50 1.32
N VAL A 127 -9.94 1.06 1.81
CA VAL A 127 -8.88 0.43 1.04
C VAL A 127 -8.92 -1.08 1.30
N VAL A 128 -8.97 -1.90 0.24
CA VAL A 128 -8.82 -3.34 0.39
C VAL A 128 -7.39 -3.74 0.02
N ALA A 129 -6.64 -4.24 1.02
CA ALA A 129 -5.31 -4.77 0.79
C ALA A 129 -5.42 -6.22 0.28
N ILE A 130 -4.73 -6.49 -0.82
CA ILE A 130 -4.68 -7.80 -1.48
C ILE A 130 -3.22 -8.23 -1.55
N ASP A 131 -2.83 -9.17 -0.70
CA ASP A 131 -1.53 -9.83 -0.79
C ASP A 131 -1.66 -11.01 -1.74
N ALA A 132 -0.93 -11.00 -2.84
CA ALA A 132 -1.04 -12.03 -3.88
C ALA A 132 0.30 -12.73 -4.10
N LYS A 133 0.24 -14.05 -4.33
CA LYS A 133 1.39 -14.89 -4.60
C LYS A 133 1.14 -15.78 -5.80
N ARG A 134 2.16 -16.04 -6.60
CA ARG A 134 2.11 -16.98 -7.72
C ARG A 134 1.88 -18.40 -7.22
N ASN A 135 0.81 -19.03 -7.71
CA ASN A 135 0.53 -20.43 -7.47
C ASN A 135 0.66 -21.22 -8.78
N TYR A 136 1.57 -22.16 -8.81
CA TYR A 136 1.88 -22.96 -9.99
C TYR A 136 0.98 -24.19 -10.16
N ASN A 137 0.09 -24.46 -9.19
CA ASN A 137 -0.93 -25.49 -9.30
C ASN A 137 -2.13 -24.94 -10.07
N THR A 138 -2.07 -25.01 -11.39
CA THR A 138 -3.11 -24.48 -12.26
C THR A 138 -4.37 -25.36 -12.20
N SER A 139 -5.52 -24.73 -12.07
CA SER A 139 -6.83 -25.38 -12.06
C SER A 139 -7.83 -24.62 -12.90
N ALA A 140 -8.91 -25.27 -13.32
CA ALA A 140 -9.99 -24.61 -14.05
C ALA A 140 -10.61 -23.45 -13.25
N GLY A 141 -11.01 -22.39 -13.94
CA GLY A 141 -11.65 -21.23 -13.33
C GLY A 141 -10.68 -20.19 -12.71
N LYS A 142 -9.37 -20.31 -12.97
CA LYS A 142 -8.36 -19.32 -12.57
C LYS A 142 -7.88 -18.51 -13.77
N ASN A 143 -7.46 -17.27 -13.52
CA ASN A 143 -6.78 -16.43 -14.50
C ASN A 143 -5.33 -16.92 -14.64
N ILE A 144 -5.06 -17.68 -15.70
CA ILE A 144 -3.75 -18.32 -15.92
C ILE A 144 -2.82 -17.39 -16.70
N PHE A 145 -1.62 -17.23 -16.16
CA PHE A 145 -0.51 -16.51 -16.79
C PHE A 145 0.63 -17.46 -17.10
N SER A 146 1.56 -17.02 -17.96
CA SER A 146 2.76 -17.80 -18.29
C SER A 146 3.97 -16.87 -18.36
N GLU A 147 5.06 -17.25 -17.69
CA GLU A 147 6.34 -16.57 -17.71
C GLU A 147 7.46 -17.59 -17.59
N GLY A 148 8.52 -17.47 -18.43
CA GLY A 148 9.65 -18.39 -18.40
C GLY A 148 9.27 -19.86 -18.65
N GLY A 149 8.20 -20.13 -19.42
CA GLY A 149 7.72 -21.48 -19.73
C GLY A 149 6.93 -22.14 -18.58
N LYS A 150 6.66 -21.42 -17.48
CA LYS A 150 5.83 -21.90 -16.37
C LYS A 150 4.48 -21.20 -16.35
N SER A 151 3.41 -21.96 -16.19
CA SER A 151 2.07 -21.42 -16.02
C SER A 151 1.74 -21.29 -14.53
N PHE A 152 1.06 -20.21 -14.17
CA PHE A 152 0.66 -19.89 -12.79
C PHE A 152 -0.58 -19.02 -12.78
N TRP A 153 -1.16 -18.83 -11.59
CA TRP A 153 -2.19 -17.84 -11.30
C TRP A 153 -1.82 -17.11 -10.02
N PHE A 154 -2.46 -15.97 -9.72
CA PHE A 154 -2.20 -15.23 -8.50
C PHE A 154 -3.23 -15.59 -7.43
N GLU A 155 -2.77 -16.21 -6.35
CA GLU A 155 -3.58 -16.58 -5.20
C GLU A 155 -3.55 -15.49 -4.14
N VAL A 156 -4.74 -15.14 -3.59
CA VAL A 156 -4.86 -14.23 -2.45
C VAL A 156 -4.39 -14.91 -1.18
N PHE A 157 -3.56 -14.21 -0.41
CA PHE A 157 -3.05 -14.62 0.89
C PHE A 157 -3.60 -13.75 2.01
N VAL A 158 -3.69 -14.32 3.21
CA VAL A 158 -4.16 -13.67 4.45
C VAL A 158 -3.15 -13.86 5.57
N TYR A 159 -3.38 -13.17 6.70
CA TYR A 159 -2.52 -13.20 7.87
C TYR A 159 -1.06 -12.78 7.57
N GLY A 160 -0.88 -11.66 6.85
CA GLY A 160 0.44 -11.16 6.49
C GLY A 160 1.18 -12.14 5.58
N GLY A 161 0.53 -12.65 4.54
CA GLY A 161 1.15 -13.53 3.55
C GLY A 161 1.36 -14.99 3.99
N LYS A 162 0.85 -15.41 5.16
CA LYS A 162 1.14 -16.73 5.74
C LYS A 162 0.21 -17.84 5.28
N LYS A 163 -1.00 -17.51 4.79
CA LYS A 163 -2.01 -18.53 4.45
C LYS A 163 -2.68 -18.22 3.12
N GLY A 164 -2.55 -19.12 2.15
CA GLY A 164 -3.30 -19.10 0.90
C GLY A 164 -4.79 -19.37 1.13
N THR A 165 -5.62 -18.77 0.30
CA THR A 165 -7.10 -18.81 0.42
C THR A 165 -7.78 -19.61 -0.67
N GLY A 166 -7.07 -19.92 -1.76
CA GLY A 166 -7.66 -20.49 -2.98
C GLY A 166 -8.41 -19.45 -3.83
N LEU A 167 -8.49 -18.17 -3.41
CA LEU A 167 -9.13 -17.11 -4.19
C LEU A 167 -8.16 -16.59 -5.25
N ASP A 168 -8.67 -16.41 -6.48
CA ASP A 168 -7.95 -15.72 -7.54
C ASP A 168 -7.91 -14.22 -7.26
N ALA A 169 -6.72 -13.60 -7.32
CA ALA A 169 -6.53 -12.20 -6.97
C ALA A 169 -7.29 -11.25 -7.90
N ILE A 170 -7.40 -11.57 -9.19
CA ILE A 170 -8.11 -10.75 -10.17
C ILE A 170 -9.62 -10.81 -9.92
N GLU A 171 -10.16 -12.01 -9.68
CA GLU A 171 -11.58 -12.16 -9.35
C GLU A 171 -11.91 -11.53 -7.99
N TRP A 172 -11.01 -11.62 -7.02
CA TRP A 172 -11.18 -10.95 -5.73
C TRP A 172 -11.14 -9.42 -5.88
N ALA A 173 -10.25 -8.87 -6.69
CA ALA A 173 -10.20 -7.44 -7.00
C ALA A 173 -11.52 -6.93 -7.60
N LYS A 174 -12.11 -7.66 -8.56
CA LYS A 174 -13.44 -7.35 -9.11
C LYS A 174 -14.52 -7.38 -8.02
N LYS A 175 -14.48 -8.40 -7.16
CA LYS A 175 -15.46 -8.58 -6.09
C LYS A 175 -15.40 -7.46 -5.05
N VAL A 176 -14.21 -7.04 -4.61
CA VAL A 176 -14.09 -5.96 -3.61
C VAL A 176 -14.55 -4.61 -4.17
N GLN A 177 -14.29 -4.34 -5.45
CA GLN A 177 -14.87 -3.17 -6.12
C GLN A 177 -16.40 -3.20 -6.10
N GLN A 178 -17.02 -4.34 -6.43
CA GLN A 178 -18.48 -4.50 -6.40
C GLN A 178 -19.08 -4.30 -5.00
N LEU A 179 -18.34 -4.64 -3.95
CA LEU A 179 -18.73 -4.47 -2.56
C LEU A 179 -18.56 -3.04 -2.06
N GLY A 180 -17.96 -2.14 -2.86
CA GLY A 180 -17.84 -0.73 -2.52
C GLY A 180 -16.46 -0.29 -2.02
N ALA A 181 -15.41 -1.09 -2.22
CA ALA A 181 -14.03 -0.62 -2.00
C ALA A 181 -13.76 0.64 -2.83
N GLY A 182 -13.10 1.62 -2.22
CA GLY A 182 -12.69 2.85 -2.91
C GLY A 182 -11.33 2.74 -3.58
N GLU A 183 -10.47 1.82 -3.10
CA GLU A 183 -9.11 1.65 -3.56
C GLU A 183 -8.58 0.25 -3.24
N ILE A 184 -7.62 -0.24 -4.01
CA ILE A 184 -6.93 -1.52 -3.78
C ILE A 184 -5.45 -1.24 -3.49
N LEU A 185 -4.93 -1.75 -2.37
CA LEU A 185 -3.51 -1.85 -2.09
C LEU A 185 -3.05 -3.27 -2.47
N LEU A 186 -2.35 -3.40 -3.61
CA LEU A 186 -1.96 -4.67 -4.19
C LEU A 186 -0.50 -4.99 -3.93
N THR A 187 -0.23 -5.98 -3.10
CA THR A 187 1.14 -6.42 -2.77
C THR A 187 1.48 -7.75 -3.42
N SER A 188 2.55 -7.78 -4.19
CA SER A 188 3.15 -9.04 -4.66
C SER A 188 4.06 -9.61 -3.59
N ILE A 189 3.69 -10.75 -2.98
CA ILE A 189 4.52 -11.47 -2.00
C ILE A 189 5.82 -11.96 -2.64
N ASP A 190 5.76 -12.38 -3.91
CA ASP A 190 6.95 -12.86 -4.63
C ASP A 190 7.99 -11.77 -4.86
N LYS A 191 7.57 -10.51 -4.91
CA LYS A 191 8.43 -9.35 -5.13
C LYS A 191 8.78 -8.60 -3.84
N ASP A 192 8.00 -8.76 -2.78
CA ASP A 192 8.23 -8.02 -1.55
C ASP A 192 9.59 -8.32 -0.94
N GLY A 193 10.34 -7.26 -0.61
CA GLY A 193 11.70 -7.33 -0.09
C GLY A 193 12.81 -7.63 -1.11
N THR A 194 12.51 -8.05 -2.34
CA THR A 194 13.53 -8.45 -3.34
C THR A 194 14.30 -7.27 -3.90
N LYS A 195 13.70 -6.09 -3.98
CA LYS A 195 14.23 -4.88 -4.63
C LYS A 195 14.46 -5.04 -6.16
N ASP A 196 13.79 -6.00 -6.81
CA ASP A 196 13.92 -6.32 -8.23
C ASP A 196 12.81 -5.71 -9.09
N GLY A 197 12.04 -4.77 -8.53
CA GLY A 197 10.90 -4.14 -9.18
C GLY A 197 9.56 -4.79 -8.86
N TYR A 198 8.48 -4.06 -9.15
CA TYR A 198 7.10 -4.51 -8.93
C TYR A 198 6.73 -5.70 -9.82
N ASP A 199 5.75 -6.49 -9.43
CA ASP A 199 5.18 -7.53 -10.29
C ASP A 199 4.27 -6.88 -11.34
N LEU A 200 4.81 -6.70 -12.54
CA LEU A 200 4.12 -6.02 -13.64
C LEU A 200 2.93 -6.82 -14.17
N ILE A 201 3.02 -8.16 -14.17
CA ILE A 201 1.93 -9.04 -14.63
C ILE A 201 0.75 -8.92 -13.67
N LEU A 202 0.99 -9.07 -12.39
CA LEU A 202 -0.04 -8.92 -11.35
C LEU A 202 -0.69 -7.55 -11.41
N THR A 203 0.14 -6.50 -11.36
CA THR A 203 -0.33 -5.10 -11.32
C THR A 203 -1.17 -4.77 -12.54
N LYS A 204 -0.67 -5.06 -13.75
CA LYS A 204 -1.40 -4.81 -14.99
C LYS A 204 -2.74 -5.54 -15.04
N SER A 205 -2.74 -6.81 -14.64
CA SER A 205 -3.96 -7.64 -14.68
C SER A 205 -5.06 -7.13 -13.74
N VAL A 206 -4.69 -6.63 -12.56
CA VAL A 206 -5.66 -6.04 -11.62
C VAL A 206 -6.12 -4.68 -12.12
N VAL A 207 -5.21 -3.81 -12.58
CA VAL A 207 -5.56 -2.48 -13.15
C VAL A 207 -6.55 -2.62 -14.30
N ASP A 208 -6.34 -3.57 -15.21
CA ASP A 208 -7.24 -3.81 -16.35
C ASP A 208 -8.62 -4.36 -15.93
N ALA A 209 -8.67 -5.03 -14.78
CA ALA A 209 -9.88 -5.72 -14.29
C ALA A 209 -10.83 -4.83 -13.47
N VAL A 210 -10.34 -3.71 -12.93
CA VAL A 210 -11.11 -2.82 -12.04
C VAL A 210 -11.17 -1.39 -12.57
N ARG A 211 -12.01 -0.54 -11.93
CA ARG A 211 -12.17 0.89 -12.27
C ARG A 211 -11.86 1.80 -11.07
N ILE A 212 -11.57 1.20 -9.92
CA ILE A 212 -11.11 1.94 -8.73
C ILE A 212 -9.58 2.02 -8.74
N PRO A 213 -9.00 3.04 -8.11
CA PRO A 213 -7.56 3.19 -8.02
C PRO A 213 -6.86 1.96 -7.45
N VAL A 214 -5.67 1.68 -7.99
CA VAL A 214 -4.79 0.60 -7.54
C VAL A 214 -3.45 1.18 -7.10
N ILE A 215 -2.96 0.74 -5.95
CA ILE A 215 -1.64 1.04 -5.41
C ILE A 215 -0.77 -0.19 -5.60
N ALA A 216 0.29 -0.11 -6.39
CA ALA A 216 1.26 -1.20 -6.53
C ALA A 216 2.20 -1.24 -5.32
N SER A 217 2.43 -2.43 -4.77
CA SER A 217 3.28 -2.68 -3.61
C SER A 217 4.13 -3.95 -3.76
N GLY A 218 5.32 -3.94 -3.15
CA GLY A 218 6.27 -5.03 -3.15
C GLY A 218 7.29 -4.97 -4.30
N GLY A 219 8.58 -4.95 -3.96
CA GLY A 219 9.71 -5.06 -4.90
C GLY A 219 10.43 -3.77 -5.26
N CYS A 220 9.98 -2.59 -4.81
CA CYS A 220 10.65 -1.34 -5.14
C CYS A 220 12.03 -1.24 -4.46
N GLY A 221 13.10 -1.09 -5.24
CA GLY A 221 14.47 -0.89 -4.79
C GLY A 221 15.15 0.36 -5.30
N GLU A 222 14.63 0.95 -6.40
CA GLU A 222 15.17 2.16 -7.03
C GLU A 222 14.05 2.94 -7.77
N PRO A 223 14.25 4.24 -8.09
CA PRO A 223 13.24 5.07 -8.78
C PRO A 223 12.81 4.51 -10.14
N LYS A 224 13.68 3.83 -10.83
CA LYS A 224 13.39 3.17 -12.11
C LYS A 224 12.28 2.13 -12.00
N HIS A 225 12.15 1.44 -10.87
CA HIS A 225 11.07 0.48 -10.65
C HIS A 225 9.70 1.14 -10.61
N MET A 226 9.61 2.36 -10.04
CA MET A 226 8.38 3.17 -10.08
C MET A 226 8.07 3.66 -11.50
N LEU A 227 9.10 4.11 -12.25
CA LEU A 227 8.94 4.48 -13.64
C LEU A 227 8.39 3.31 -14.46
N ASP A 228 8.97 2.12 -14.29
CA ASP A 228 8.56 0.92 -15.03
C ASP A 228 7.11 0.51 -14.72
N VAL A 229 6.70 0.51 -13.45
CA VAL A 229 5.33 0.12 -13.10
C VAL A 229 4.31 1.13 -13.62
N PHE A 230 4.57 2.43 -13.54
CA PHE A 230 3.67 3.45 -14.10
C PHE A 230 3.52 3.35 -15.61
N LYS A 231 4.64 3.21 -16.34
CA LYS A 231 4.61 3.17 -17.80
C LYS A 231 4.04 1.86 -18.38
N LYS A 232 4.26 0.74 -17.68
CA LYS A 232 3.90 -0.59 -18.21
C LYS A 232 2.53 -1.08 -17.75
N THR A 233 1.97 -0.52 -16.66
CA THR A 233 0.73 -1.02 -16.08
C THR A 233 -0.39 0.01 -15.98
N ASP A 234 -0.06 1.30 -16.09
CA ASP A 234 -0.95 2.44 -15.89
C ASP A 234 -1.56 2.53 -14.47
N VAL A 235 -0.92 1.90 -13.49
CA VAL A 235 -1.33 1.95 -12.09
C VAL A 235 -1.38 3.38 -11.54
N ASP A 236 -2.27 3.66 -10.58
CA ASP A 236 -2.53 5.01 -10.06
C ASP A 236 -1.49 5.48 -9.04
N ALA A 237 -0.90 4.53 -8.30
CA ALA A 237 0.06 4.84 -7.24
C ALA A 237 1.11 3.73 -7.09
N ALA A 238 2.28 4.11 -6.60
CA ALA A 238 3.36 3.22 -6.23
C ALA A 238 3.72 3.41 -4.75
N LEU A 239 3.61 2.31 -3.97
CA LEU A 239 3.97 2.26 -2.57
C LEU A 239 5.35 1.64 -2.40
N ALA A 240 6.19 2.26 -1.56
CA ALA A 240 7.51 1.74 -1.22
C ALA A 240 7.89 2.07 0.22
N ALA A 241 8.75 1.25 0.81
CA ALA A 241 9.27 1.40 2.16
C ALA A 241 10.79 1.62 2.16
N SER A 242 11.56 0.57 1.83
CA SER A 242 13.02 0.54 2.02
C SER A 242 13.80 1.59 1.25
N ILE A 243 13.32 2.00 0.08
CA ILE A 243 13.97 3.04 -0.73
C ILE A 243 14.02 4.40 0.00
N PHE A 244 13.02 4.67 0.87
CA PHE A 244 12.90 5.91 1.62
C PHE A 244 13.52 5.81 3.03
N HIS A 245 13.47 4.65 3.68
CA HIS A 245 13.93 4.48 5.06
C HIS A 245 15.45 4.57 5.23
N TYR A 246 16.21 4.12 4.23
CA TYR A 246 17.67 4.09 4.29
C TYR A 246 18.34 5.29 3.60
N GLU A 247 17.59 6.38 3.39
CA GLU A 247 18.06 7.63 2.77
C GLU A 247 18.74 7.46 1.41
N SER A 248 18.54 6.30 0.77
CA SER A 248 19.06 6.09 -0.58
C SER A 248 18.41 7.03 -1.59
N HIS A 249 17.13 7.37 -1.38
CA HIS A 249 16.39 8.36 -2.15
C HIS A 249 15.31 9.02 -1.29
N SER A 250 15.20 10.35 -1.34
CA SER A 250 14.07 11.08 -0.77
C SER A 250 12.87 11.08 -1.75
N VAL A 251 11.68 11.38 -1.23
CA VAL A 251 10.46 11.35 -2.05
C VAL A 251 10.50 12.38 -3.17
N ASP A 252 11.00 13.59 -2.90
CA ASP A 252 11.17 14.66 -3.88
C ASP A 252 12.08 14.25 -5.03
N ARG A 253 13.23 13.63 -4.73
CA ARG A 253 14.17 13.13 -5.75
C ARG A 253 13.58 12.04 -6.63
N VAL A 254 12.79 11.15 -6.05
CA VAL A 254 12.05 10.14 -6.82
C VAL A 254 11.05 10.81 -7.76
N LYS A 255 10.32 11.82 -7.29
CA LYS A 255 9.36 12.57 -8.10
C LYS A 255 10.04 13.39 -9.21
N GLU A 256 11.17 14.03 -8.93
CA GLU A 256 12.00 14.72 -9.95
C GLU A 256 12.39 13.73 -11.06
N TYR A 257 12.96 12.59 -10.71
CA TYR A 257 13.32 11.53 -11.67
C TYR A 257 12.13 11.06 -12.51
N LEU A 258 10.96 10.85 -11.90
CA LEU A 258 9.75 10.45 -12.62
C LEU A 258 9.28 11.53 -13.59
N LYS A 259 9.32 12.80 -13.18
CA LYS A 259 8.94 13.95 -14.01
C LYS A 259 9.87 14.11 -15.22
N GLU A 260 11.19 14.01 -15.03
CA GLU A 260 12.17 14.02 -16.09
C GLU A 260 11.95 12.91 -17.12
N ASN A 261 11.40 11.77 -16.66
CA ASN A 261 11.03 10.63 -17.50
C ASN A 261 9.57 10.64 -17.98
N SER A 262 8.91 11.82 -18.00
CA SER A 262 7.56 12.01 -18.54
C SER A 262 6.47 11.20 -17.83
N VAL A 263 6.57 11.06 -16.50
CA VAL A 263 5.48 10.61 -15.64
C VAL A 263 4.90 11.84 -14.93
N ASP A 264 3.59 12.04 -15.05
CA ASP A 264 2.93 13.15 -14.36
C ASP A 264 2.82 12.84 -12.86
N VAL A 265 3.60 13.57 -12.06
CA VAL A 265 3.61 13.55 -10.58
C VAL A 265 3.44 14.97 -10.05
N ARG A 266 2.88 15.11 -8.85
CA ARG A 266 2.81 16.38 -8.14
C ARG A 266 4.17 16.66 -7.49
N LEU A 267 4.87 17.70 -7.92
CA LEU A 267 6.06 18.17 -7.22
C LEU A 267 5.62 18.98 -5.98
N GLY A 268 6.33 18.85 -4.88
CA GLY A 268 6.18 19.71 -3.71
C GLY A 268 6.44 21.17 -4.10
N SER A 269 5.74 22.13 -3.50
CA SER A 269 6.14 23.52 -3.59
C SER A 269 7.52 23.62 -2.94
N VAL A 270 8.56 23.85 -3.74
CA VAL A 270 9.84 24.32 -3.22
C VAL A 270 9.52 25.62 -2.50
N ALA A 271 9.54 25.61 -1.15
CA ALA A 271 9.64 26.83 -0.43
C ALA A 271 10.92 27.50 -0.95
N SER A 272 10.76 28.57 -1.72
CA SER A 272 11.87 29.39 -2.15
C SER A 272 12.55 29.85 -0.87
N VAL A 273 13.64 29.18 -0.50
CA VAL A 273 14.60 29.74 0.44
C VAL A 273 15.09 30.99 -0.25
N GLY A 274 14.53 32.11 0.15
CA GLY A 274 14.94 33.43 -0.31
C GLY A 274 16.44 33.51 -0.16
N ALA A 275 17.13 33.64 -1.27
CA ALA A 275 18.43 34.23 -1.32
C ALA A 275 18.23 35.72 -1.01
N ASP A 276 18.18 36.04 0.26
CA ASP A 276 18.39 37.41 0.69
C ASP A 276 19.87 37.51 1.12
N LEU A 277 20.54 38.33 0.36
CA LEU A 277 21.90 38.84 0.47
C LEU A 277 22.18 39.54 1.82
#